data_d4fe11281e01bc5e5ae0a59493945b0e
#
_entry.id   d4fe11281e01bc5e5ae0a59493945b0e
#
_cell.length_a   1.000
_cell.length_b   1.000
_cell.length_c   1.000
_cell.angle_alpha   90.00
_cell.angle_beta   90.00
_cell.angle_gamma   90.00
#
_symmetry.space_group_name_H-M   'P 1'
#
loop_
_entity.id
_entity.type
_entity.pdbx_description
1 polymer ?
#
loop_
_entity_poly.entity_id
_entity_poly.type
_entity_poly.pdbx_seq_one_letter_code
_entity_poly.pdbx_strand_id
1 'polypeptide(L)'
;MAALAVGAANAEDVRPVSPEVPNVQTRPFAVGEKLTYSAKVNFLHVGTGTMSVVGIDTIRGHTAYHTAFDVHGRMLFYSVNDHYESWFDTTTMASLRYHQNIDEGTYERERNFEMYPERATFSENGKPEEPGVTLPLDDGSFIYFVRTLSLDLGQSYEFNRYFRPDRNPVRLEVLRKERIKVPAGEFDAIVVRPAIKSKGIFSADSKAEIWFSDDSLRLMLRMKSGLPFGTLQLELKDINRGGLRE
;
A
#
# COMPACT_ATOMS: atom_id res chain seq x y z
N MET A 1 7.95 31.81 47.65
CA MET A 1 8.52 30.78 46.73
C MET A 1 7.40 29.84 46.33
N ALA A 2 6.85 30.01 45.15
CA ALA A 2 5.77 29.15 44.62
C ALA A 2 6.42 28.21 43.60
N ALA A 3 6.39 26.90 43.88
CA ALA A 3 6.83 25.87 42.96
C ALA A 3 5.77 25.59 41.92
N LEU A 4 6.06 25.87 40.65
CA LEU A 4 5.24 25.45 39.51
C LEU A 4 5.49 23.94 39.29
N ALA A 5 4.46 23.15 39.52
CA ALA A 5 4.42 21.76 39.10
C ALA A 5 4.15 21.72 37.58
N VAL A 6 5.14 21.32 36.81
CA VAL A 6 4.99 20.97 35.40
C VAL A 6 4.31 19.59 35.36
N GLY A 7 3.05 19.57 34.98
CA GLY A 7 2.33 18.32 34.71
C GLY A 7 2.94 17.62 33.51
N ALA A 8 3.48 16.41 33.73
CA ALA A 8 3.83 15.51 32.65
C ALA A 8 2.55 15.09 31.90
N ALA A 9 2.47 15.45 30.64
CA ALA A 9 1.43 14.92 29.74
C ALA A 9 1.66 13.42 29.64
N ASN A 10 0.67 12.64 30.08
CA ASN A 10 0.64 11.20 29.88
C ASN A 10 0.68 10.90 28.37
N ALA A 11 1.71 10.22 27.93
CA ALA A 11 1.68 9.54 26.66
C ALA A 11 0.55 8.50 26.77
N GLU A 12 -0.58 8.76 26.08
CA GLU A 12 -1.66 7.80 25.97
C GLU A 12 -1.08 6.51 25.39
N ASP A 13 -1.31 5.42 26.08
CA ASP A 13 -0.91 4.06 25.74
C ASP A 13 -1.66 3.64 24.47
N VAL A 14 -1.07 3.93 23.31
CA VAL A 14 -1.64 3.62 21.99
C VAL A 14 -1.63 2.11 21.83
N ARG A 15 -2.71 1.46 22.24
CA ARG A 15 -2.86 0.01 22.08
C ARG A 15 -2.98 -0.33 20.60
N PRO A 16 -2.15 -1.25 20.08
CA PRO A 16 -2.29 -1.70 18.70
C PRO A 16 -3.65 -2.37 18.51
N VAL A 17 -4.47 -1.81 17.64
CA VAL A 17 -5.74 -2.42 17.25
C VAL A 17 -5.44 -3.47 16.19
N SER A 18 -5.88 -4.71 16.42
CA SER A 18 -5.89 -5.74 15.39
C SER A 18 -7.02 -5.39 14.40
N PRO A 19 -6.72 -5.06 13.15
CA PRO A 19 -7.75 -4.59 12.23
C PRO A 19 -8.72 -5.72 11.87
N GLU A 20 -10.01 -5.51 12.13
CA GLU A 20 -11.04 -6.36 11.55
C GLU A 20 -11.10 -6.13 10.03
N VAL A 21 -11.18 -7.22 9.26
CA VAL A 21 -11.34 -7.13 7.81
C VAL A 21 -12.81 -6.80 7.51
N PRO A 22 -13.13 -5.62 6.92
CA PRO A 22 -14.51 -5.22 6.65
C PRO A 22 -15.22 -6.18 5.72
N ASN A 23 -16.57 -6.21 5.81
CA ASN A 23 -17.41 -7.02 4.94
C ASN A 23 -17.12 -6.75 3.44
N VAL A 24 -17.14 -7.78 2.62
CA VAL A 24 -16.91 -7.73 1.17
C VAL A 24 -17.82 -6.71 0.48
N GLN A 25 -19.06 -6.54 0.94
CA GLN A 25 -20.05 -5.62 0.36
C GLN A 25 -19.70 -4.12 0.58
N THR A 26 -18.77 -3.81 1.46
CA THR A 26 -18.38 -2.43 1.81
C THR A 26 -16.95 -2.09 1.37
N ARG A 27 -16.38 -2.86 0.41
CA ARG A 27 -15.03 -2.58 -0.09
C ARG A 27 -14.98 -1.21 -0.78
N PRO A 28 -13.99 -0.38 -0.49
CA PRO A 28 -13.83 0.97 -1.08
C PRO A 28 -13.30 0.94 -2.52
N PHE A 29 -13.31 -0.22 -3.17
CA PHE A 29 -12.85 -0.42 -4.54
C PHE A 29 -13.68 -1.52 -5.22
N ALA A 30 -13.72 -1.51 -6.55
CA ALA A 30 -14.43 -2.50 -7.35
C ALA A 30 -13.66 -2.84 -8.63
N VAL A 31 -14.03 -3.95 -9.26
CA VAL A 31 -13.51 -4.34 -10.58
C VAL A 31 -13.69 -3.20 -11.58
N GLY A 32 -12.64 -2.93 -12.35
CA GLY A 32 -12.56 -1.82 -13.30
C GLY A 32 -12.10 -0.50 -12.71
N GLU A 33 -11.87 -0.41 -11.38
CA GLU A 33 -11.21 0.77 -10.81
C GLU A 33 -9.82 0.93 -11.44
N LYS A 34 -9.51 2.15 -11.89
CA LYS A 34 -8.20 2.52 -12.42
C LYS A 34 -7.83 3.93 -11.96
N LEU A 35 -6.75 4.02 -11.22
CA LEU A 35 -6.20 5.25 -10.67
C LEU A 35 -4.86 5.53 -11.35
N THR A 36 -4.75 6.67 -12.03
CA THR A 36 -3.52 7.07 -12.73
C THR A 36 -2.81 8.18 -11.96
N TYR A 37 -1.51 8.06 -11.80
CA TYR A 37 -0.66 8.97 -11.04
C TYR A 37 0.39 9.63 -11.92
N SER A 38 0.68 10.90 -11.64
CA SER A 38 1.89 11.59 -12.08
C SER A 38 3.03 11.25 -11.12
N ALA A 39 4.12 10.70 -11.63
CA ALA A 39 5.32 10.38 -10.86
C ALA A 39 6.35 11.50 -10.96
N LYS A 40 6.86 11.95 -9.81
CA LYS A 40 7.89 12.99 -9.70
C LYS A 40 9.04 12.50 -8.83
N VAL A 41 10.26 12.91 -9.16
CA VAL A 41 11.42 12.85 -8.27
C VAL A 41 11.83 14.28 -7.95
N ASN A 42 11.76 14.64 -6.66
CA ASN A 42 11.78 16.04 -6.19
C ASN A 42 10.62 16.82 -6.85
N PHE A 43 10.91 17.75 -7.80
CA PHE A 43 9.89 18.51 -8.54
C PHE A 43 9.83 18.14 -10.03
N LEU A 44 10.70 17.25 -10.50
CA LEU A 44 10.76 16.85 -11.90
C LEU A 44 9.75 15.74 -12.16
N HIS A 45 8.88 15.94 -13.14
CA HIS A 45 8.02 14.86 -13.66
C HIS A 45 8.91 13.83 -14.37
N VAL A 46 8.82 12.59 -13.92
CA VAL A 46 9.66 11.49 -14.43
C VAL A 46 8.85 10.36 -15.06
N GLY A 47 7.52 10.37 -14.89
CA GLY A 47 6.70 9.30 -15.45
C GLY A 47 5.28 9.24 -14.88
N THR A 48 4.70 8.05 -14.98
CA THR A 48 3.33 7.74 -14.53
C THR A 48 3.31 6.43 -13.75
N GLY A 49 2.37 6.32 -12.81
CA GLY A 49 1.98 5.06 -12.19
C GLY A 49 0.50 4.79 -12.45
N THR A 50 0.10 3.53 -12.51
CA THR A 50 -1.31 3.16 -12.64
C THR A 50 -1.63 2.01 -11.70
N MET A 51 -2.60 2.22 -10.79
CA MET A 51 -3.19 1.15 -9.98
C MET A 51 -4.53 0.75 -10.57
N SER A 52 -4.78 -0.54 -10.71
CA SER A 52 -6.05 -1.04 -11.25
C SER A 52 -6.56 -2.30 -10.53
N VAL A 53 -7.87 -2.41 -10.41
CA VAL A 53 -8.57 -3.67 -10.07
C VAL A 53 -9.00 -4.31 -11.39
N VAL A 54 -8.19 -5.25 -11.86
CA VAL A 54 -8.31 -5.84 -13.20
C VAL A 54 -9.55 -6.74 -13.32
N GLY A 55 -9.79 -7.55 -12.27
CA GLY A 55 -10.88 -8.51 -12.29
C GLY A 55 -11.00 -9.34 -11.02
N ILE A 56 -11.77 -10.40 -11.14
CA ILE A 56 -11.89 -11.46 -10.14
C ILE A 56 -11.41 -12.75 -10.80
N ASP A 57 -10.49 -13.42 -10.16
CA ASP A 57 -9.92 -14.71 -10.57
C ASP A 57 -10.17 -15.80 -9.53
N THR A 58 -9.91 -17.04 -9.91
CA THR A 58 -9.89 -18.17 -8.97
C THR A 58 -8.46 -18.67 -8.80
N ILE A 59 -7.92 -18.56 -7.60
CA ILE A 59 -6.58 -19.04 -7.26
C ILE A 59 -6.71 -20.19 -6.26
N ARG A 60 -6.40 -21.41 -6.66
CA ARG A 60 -6.46 -22.61 -5.82
C ARG A 60 -7.80 -22.78 -5.06
N GLY A 61 -8.92 -22.45 -5.72
CA GLY A 61 -10.28 -22.54 -5.15
C GLY A 61 -10.72 -21.28 -4.37
N HIS A 62 -9.87 -20.29 -4.17
CA HIS A 62 -10.23 -19.01 -3.56
C HIS A 62 -10.67 -18.01 -4.63
N THR A 63 -11.76 -17.28 -4.36
CA THR A 63 -12.15 -16.11 -5.17
C THR A 63 -11.24 -14.95 -4.80
N ALA A 64 -10.50 -14.41 -5.76
CA ALA A 64 -9.47 -13.40 -5.54
C ALA A 64 -9.69 -12.16 -6.39
N TYR A 65 -9.49 -10.96 -5.81
CA TYR A 65 -9.25 -9.77 -6.60
C TYR A 65 -7.92 -9.90 -7.33
N HIS A 66 -7.91 -9.61 -8.61
CA HIS A 66 -6.71 -9.42 -9.42
C HIS A 66 -6.46 -7.92 -9.57
N THR A 67 -5.33 -7.45 -9.10
CA THR A 67 -4.93 -6.05 -9.16
C THR A 67 -3.58 -5.91 -9.84
N ALA A 68 -3.37 -4.79 -10.53
CA ALA A 68 -2.10 -4.48 -11.16
C ALA A 68 -1.62 -3.08 -10.76
N PHE A 69 -0.30 -2.92 -10.70
CA PHE A 69 0.38 -1.64 -10.56
C PHE A 69 1.49 -1.52 -11.59
N ASP A 70 1.33 -0.59 -12.51
CA ASP A 70 2.30 -0.30 -13.57
C ASP A 70 3.05 0.99 -13.25
N VAL A 71 4.35 1.01 -13.46
CA VAL A 71 5.20 2.19 -13.32
C VAL A 71 5.98 2.39 -14.59
N HIS A 72 5.78 3.51 -15.27
CA HIS A 72 6.53 3.89 -16.45
C HIS A 72 7.19 5.24 -16.22
N GLY A 73 8.50 5.29 -16.33
CA GLY A 73 9.23 6.52 -16.10
C GLY A 73 10.56 6.59 -16.80
N ARG A 74 11.07 7.82 -16.95
CA ARG A 74 12.40 8.06 -17.48
C ARG A 74 13.01 9.32 -16.88
N MET A 75 14.25 9.21 -16.43
CA MET A 75 15.04 10.33 -15.95
C MET A 75 16.46 10.21 -16.51
N LEU A 76 16.85 11.14 -17.39
CA LEU A 76 18.14 11.12 -18.11
C LEU A 76 18.32 9.78 -18.88
N PHE A 77 19.28 8.95 -18.42
CA PHE A 77 19.63 7.66 -19.01
C PHE A 77 19.00 6.48 -18.26
N TYR A 78 18.19 6.73 -17.23
CA TYR A 78 17.55 5.72 -16.41
C TYR A 78 16.06 5.62 -16.75
N SER A 79 15.62 4.45 -17.18
CA SER A 79 14.22 4.13 -17.45
C SER A 79 13.69 3.19 -16.36
N VAL A 80 12.40 3.29 -16.08
CA VAL A 80 11.65 2.38 -15.22
C VAL A 80 10.43 1.90 -16.00
N ASN A 81 10.24 0.59 -16.06
CA ASN A 81 9.09 -0.03 -16.70
C ASN A 81 8.69 -1.26 -15.88
N ASP A 82 8.17 -1.01 -14.69
CA ASP A 82 7.82 -2.05 -13.74
C ASP A 82 6.34 -2.43 -13.84
N HIS A 83 6.08 -3.73 -13.72
CA HIS A 83 4.74 -4.30 -13.66
C HIS A 83 4.62 -5.23 -12.45
N TYR A 84 3.62 -4.96 -11.60
CA TYR A 84 3.31 -5.74 -10.43
C TYR A 84 1.86 -6.21 -10.49
N GLU A 85 1.62 -7.48 -10.17
CA GLU A 85 0.28 -8.04 -10.07
C GLU A 85 0.10 -8.72 -8.71
N SER A 86 -1.07 -8.55 -8.11
CA SER A 86 -1.41 -9.16 -6.83
C SER A 86 -2.80 -9.80 -6.92
N TRP A 87 -2.89 -11.03 -6.44
CA TRP A 87 -4.16 -11.75 -6.25
C TRP A 87 -4.37 -11.98 -4.77
N PHE A 88 -5.43 -11.40 -4.23
CA PHE A 88 -5.77 -11.54 -2.82
C PHE A 88 -7.23 -11.93 -2.63
N ASP A 89 -7.46 -12.80 -1.66
CA ASP A 89 -8.78 -13.36 -1.34
C ASP A 89 -9.81 -12.27 -1.07
N THR A 90 -10.99 -12.37 -1.69
CA THR A 90 -12.03 -11.34 -1.60
C THR A 90 -12.64 -11.22 -0.20
N THR A 91 -12.54 -12.25 0.64
CA THR A 91 -13.11 -12.29 1.98
C THR A 91 -12.08 -11.84 3.03
N THR A 92 -10.92 -12.46 3.04
CA THR A 92 -9.89 -12.28 4.08
C THR A 92 -8.86 -11.19 3.76
N MET A 93 -8.81 -10.75 2.50
CA MET A 93 -7.73 -9.89 1.97
C MET A 93 -6.34 -10.52 2.08
N ALA A 94 -6.25 -11.84 2.23
CA ALA A 94 -4.98 -12.56 2.24
C ALA A 94 -4.44 -12.69 0.81
N SER A 95 -3.20 -12.33 0.59
CA SER A 95 -2.52 -12.52 -0.68
C SER A 95 -2.34 -14.01 -0.97
N LEU A 96 -2.63 -14.39 -2.20
CA LEU A 96 -2.53 -15.76 -2.71
C LEU A 96 -1.41 -15.92 -3.72
N ARG A 97 -1.18 -14.87 -4.51
CA ARG A 97 -0.14 -14.78 -5.53
C ARG A 97 0.33 -13.34 -5.67
N TYR A 98 1.61 -13.15 -5.93
CA TYR A 98 2.21 -11.86 -6.23
C TYR A 98 3.28 -12.01 -7.31
N HIS A 99 3.14 -11.24 -8.38
CA HIS A 99 4.08 -11.20 -9.49
C HIS A 99 4.77 -9.85 -9.53
N GLN A 100 6.07 -9.84 -9.75
CA GLN A 100 6.91 -8.66 -9.96
C GLN A 100 7.69 -8.83 -11.24
N ASN A 101 7.52 -7.93 -12.17
CA ASN A 101 8.41 -7.76 -13.31
C ASN A 101 9.02 -6.35 -13.21
N ILE A 102 10.30 -6.30 -12.86
CA ILE A 102 11.06 -5.06 -12.59
C ILE A 102 12.02 -4.87 -13.75
N ASP A 103 11.93 -3.72 -14.41
CA ASP A 103 12.82 -3.28 -15.49
C ASP A 103 13.27 -1.84 -15.20
N GLU A 104 14.42 -1.72 -14.54
CA GLU A 104 14.96 -0.45 -14.05
C GLU A 104 16.39 -0.23 -14.59
N GLY A 105 16.51 0.54 -15.66
CA GLY A 105 17.79 0.87 -16.29
C GLY A 105 18.51 -0.35 -16.86
N THR A 106 19.47 -0.92 -16.11
CA THR A 106 20.18 -2.17 -16.45
C THR A 106 19.80 -3.32 -15.53
N TYR A 107 18.88 -3.11 -14.62
CA TYR A 107 18.42 -4.12 -13.68
C TYR A 107 17.07 -4.67 -14.11
N GLU A 108 17.06 -5.95 -14.45
CA GLU A 108 15.85 -6.70 -14.79
C GLU A 108 15.67 -7.83 -13.79
N ARG A 109 14.44 -7.99 -13.30
CA ARG A 109 14.12 -9.08 -12.38
C ARG A 109 12.66 -9.47 -12.44
N GLU A 110 12.42 -10.76 -12.66
CA GLU A 110 11.10 -11.36 -12.52
C GLU A 110 11.02 -12.23 -11.27
N ARG A 111 9.92 -12.07 -10.50
CA ARG A 111 9.65 -12.84 -9.28
C ARG A 111 8.19 -13.23 -9.22
N ASN A 112 7.95 -14.51 -8.99
CA ASN A 112 6.62 -15.08 -8.79
C ASN A 112 6.54 -15.65 -7.38
N PHE A 113 5.62 -15.12 -6.56
CA PHE A 113 5.35 -15.61 -5.22
C PHE A 113 4.00 -16.29 -5.19
N GLU A 114 3.95 -17.52 -4.68
CA GLU A 114 2.73 -18.23 -4.31
C GLU A 114 2.65 -18.24 -2.78
N MET A 115 1.53 -17.79 -2.21
CA MET A 115 1.30 -17.75 -0.78
C MET A 115 0.18 -18.72 -0.42
N TYR A 116 0.38 -19.46 0.65
CA TYR A 116 -0.52 -20.51 1.12
C TYR A 116 -0.98 -20.19 2.54
N PRO A 117 -2.05 -19.36 2.68
CA PRO A 117 -2.54 -18.91 4.00
C PRO A 117 -2.86 -20.06 4.95
N GLU A 118 -3.42 -21.15 4.42
CA GLU A 118 -3.83 -22.33 5.17
C GLU A 118 -2.66 -23.11 5.81
N ARG A 119 -1.45 -22.94 5.27
CA ARG A 119 -0.21 -23.57 5.77
C ARG A 119 0.74 -22.56 6.39
N ALA A 120 0.43 -21.26 6.30
CA ALA A 120 1.31 -20.17 6.67
C ALA A 120 2.70 -20.28 6.00
N THR A 121 2.72 -20.55 4.69
CA THR A 121 3.96 -20.69 3.90
C THR A 121 3.87 -19.87 2.61
N PHE A 122 5.01 -19.63 1.97
CA PHE A 122 5.09 -19.07 0.62
C PHE A 122 6.22 -19.72 -0.17
N SER A 123 6.15 -19.68 -1.51
CA SER A 123 7.27 -20.06 -2.39
C SER A 123 7.62 -18.90 -3.33
N GLU A 124 8.88 -18.83 -3.75
CA GLU A 124 9.38 -17.86 -4.72
C GLU A 124 9.91 -18.61 -5.95
N ASN A 125 9.37 -18.31 -7.14
CA ASN A 125 9.81 -18.87 -8.42
C ASN A 125 9.82 -20.41 -8.43
N GLY A 126 8.81 -21.04 -7.83
CA GLY A 126 8.69 -22.52 -7.76
C GLY A 126 9.71 -23.22 -6.85
N LYS A 127 10.46 -22.48 -6.03
CA LYS A 127 11.34 -23.03 -5.01
C LYS A 127 10.56 -23.72 -3.90
N PRO A 128 11.20 -24.53 -3.04
CA PRO A 128 10.54 -25.07 -1.86
C PRO A 128 9.88 -24.01 -1.01
N GLU A 129 8.78 -24.38 -0.36
CA GLU A 129 8.04 -23.47 0.52
C GLU A 129 8.90 -23.04 1.72
N GLU A 130 8.79 -21.77 2.05
CA GLU A 130 9.40 -21.14 3.22
C GLU A 130 8.31 -20.74 4.23
N PRO A 131 8.64 -20.58 5.53
CA PRO A 131 7.69 -20.05 6.51
C PRO A 131 7.14 -18.70 6.11
N GLY A 132 5.83 -18.53 6.21
CA GLY A 132 5.07 -17.32 5.94
C GLY A 132 4.16 -16.94 7.11
N VAL A 133 3.00 -16.37 6.80
CA VAL A 133 1.97 -15.97 7.76
C VAL A 133 0.58 -16.43 7.29
N THR A 134 -0.39 -16.55 8.21
CA THR A 134 -1.74 -17.07 7.91
C THR A 134 -2.63 -16.11 7.12
N LEU A 135 -2.40 -14.81 7.21
CA LEU A 135 -3.16 -13.78 6.47
C LEU A 135 -2.18 -12.84 5.75
N PRO A 136 -1.42 -13.35 4.77
CA PRO A 136 -0.36 -12.59 4.15
C PRO A 136 -0.87 -11.37 3.40
N LEU A 137 -0.05 -10.32 3.38
CA LEU A 137 -0.16 -9.18 2.47
C LEU A 137 1.16 -9.06 1.70
N ASP A 138 1.05 -8.74 0.43
CA ASP A 138 2.15 -8.29 -0.42
C ASP A 138 2.14 -6.77 -0.63
N ASP A 139 3.07 -6.24 -1.39
CA ASP A 139 3.19 -4.80 -1.61
C ASP A 139 1.97 -4.21 -2.37
N GLY A 140 1.34 -4.99 -3.27
CA GLY A 140 0.15 -4.58 -4.01
C GLY A 140 -1.11 -4.62 -3.15
N SER A 141 -1.38 -5.74 -2.49
CA SER A 141 -2.57 -5.93 -1.64
C SER A 141 -2.58 -5.02 -0.42
N PHE A 142 -1.39 -4.62 0.08
CA PHE A 142 -1.24 -3.75 1.25
C PHE A 142 -2.01 -2.43 1.10
N ILE A 143 -1.90 -1.75 -0.03
CA ILE A 143 -2.58 -0.47 -0.25
C ILE A 143 -4.11 -0.66 -0.23
N TYR A 144 -4.62 -1.71 -0.86
CA TYR A 144 -6.06 -2.02 -0.84
C TYR A 144 -6.54 -2.40 0.56
N PHE A 145 -5.72 -3.12 1.34
CA PHE A 145 -6.02 -3.44 2.73
C PHE A 145 -6.11 -2.16 3.60
N VAL A 146 -5.15 -1.25 3.48
CA VAL A 146 -5.17 0.03 4.24
C VAL A 146 -6.43 0.83 3.94
N ARG A 147 -6.92 0.83 2.70
CA ARG A 147 -8.18 1.51 2.32
C ARG A 147 -9.41 0.97 3.07
N THR A 148 -9.35 -0.24 3.62
CA THR A 148 -10.46 -0.84 4.39
C THR A 148 -10.44 -0.47 5.87
N LEU A 149 -9.41 0.19 6.37
CA LEU A 149 -9.26 0.56 7.77
C LEU A 149 -10.03 1.84 8.11
N SER A 150 -10.41 2.04 9.38
CA SER A 150 -11.11 3.25 9.83
C SER A 150 -10.27 4.52 9.69
N LEU A 151 -8.97 4.45 9.90
CA LEU A 151 -8.00 5.55 9.79
C LEU A 151 -8.36 6.76 10.67
N ASP A 152 -8.80 6.53 11.90
CA ASP A 152 -9.10 7.59 12.85
C ASP A 152 -7.83 8.30 13.33
N LEU A 153 -7.91 9.62 13.55
CA LEU A 153 -6.76 10.43 13.96
C LEU A 153 -6.10 9.91 15.25
N GLY A 154 -4.78 9.84 15.23
CA GLY A 154 -3.98 9.37 16.34
C GLY A 154 -3.96 7.85 16.51
N GLN A 155 -4.69 7.11 15.68
CA GLN A 155 -4.70 5.65 15.72
C GLN A 155 -3.40 5.09 15.15
N SER A 156 -2.92 4.02 15.76
CA SER A 156 -1.78 3.24 15.28
C SER A 156 -2.20 1.78 15.13
N TYR A 157 -1.84 1.19 14.03
CA TYR A 157 -2.07 -0.22 13.73
C TYR A 157 -0.73 -0.95 13.73
N GLU A 158 -0.71 -2.13 14.33
CA GLU A 158 0.42 -3.05 14.24
C GLU A 158 -0.10 -4.44 13.90
N PHE A 159 0.45 -5.05 12.84
CA PHE A 159 0.00 -6.35 12.38
C PHE A 159 1.13 -7.17 11.75
N ASN A 160 1.09 -8.48 11.97
CA ASN A 160 2.07 -9.44 11.44
C ASN A 160 1.54 -10.08 10.15
N ARG A 161 1.30 -9.26 9.12
CA ARG A 161 0.67 -9.70 7.88
C ARG A 161 1.56 -9.59 6.64
N TYR A 162 2.76 -9.02 6.71
CA TYR A 162 3.64 -9.09 5.55
C TYR A 162 4.03 -10.55 5.30
N PHE A 163 3.93 -11.03 4.05
CA PHE A 163 4.07 -12.46 3.72
C PHE A 163 5.42 -13.05 4.16
N ARG A 164 6.48 -12.24 4.24
CA ARG A 164 7.78 -12.59 4.80
C ARG A 164 7.81 -12.26 6.29
N PRO A 165 7.88 -13.25 7.19
CA PRO A 165 7.82 -13.04 8.64
C PRO A 165 8.90 -12.10 9.19
N ASP A 166 10.10 -12.14 8.61
CA ASP A 166 11.24 -11.28 9.01
C ASP A 166 11.00 -9.78 8.83
N ARG A 167 10.00 -9.41 8.02
CA ARG A 167 9.60 -8.02 7.77
C ARG A 167 8.46 -7.51 8.65
N ASN A 168 7.97 -8.36 9.55
CA ASN A 168 6.95 -7.99 10.52
C ASN A 168 7.58 -7.44 11.83
N PRO A 169 6.84 -6.68 12.64
CA PRO A 169 5.50 -6.18 12.36
C PRO A 169 5.49 -5.07 11.32
N VAL A 170 4.41 -4.98 10.57
CA VAL A 170 4.05 -3.79 9.80
C VAL A 170 3.38 -2.81 10.74
N ARG A 171 3.79 -1.55 10.69
CA ARG A 171 3.15 -0.45 11.45
C ARG A 171 2.53 0.54 10.50
N LEU A 172 1.39 1.09 10.91
CA LEU A 172 0.70 2.17 10.21
C LEU A 172 0.22 3.19 11.23
N GLU A 173 0.70 4.41 11.13
CA GLU A 173 0.30 5.52 12.00
C GLU A 173 -0.62 6.47 11.23
N VAL A 174 -1.76 6.87 11.82
CA VAL A 174 -2.63 7.91 11.28
C VAL A 174 -2.21 9.26 11.84
N LEU A 175 -1.56 10.08 11.01
CA LEU A 175 -0.83 11.26 11.47
C LEU A 175 -1.70 12.51 11.61
N ARG A 176 -2.47 12.83 10.57
CA ARG A 176 -3.25 14.08 10.45
C ARG A 176 -4.28 14.01 9.35
N LYS A 177 -5.22 14.95 9.40
CA LYS A 177 -6.09 15.29 8.27
C LYS A 177 -5.68 16.64 7.70
N GLU A 178 -5.72 16.78 6.40
CA GLU A 178 -5.42 18.04 5.72
C GLU A 178 -6.11 18.11 4.35
N ARG A 179 -6.37 19.31 3.87
CA ARG A 179 -6.85 19.52 2.50
C ARG A 179 -5.66 19.59 1.56
N ILE A 180 -5.69 18.80 0.47
CA ILE A 180 -4.63 18.79 -0.52
C ILE A 180 -5.13 19.01 -1.93
N LYS A 181 -4.25 19.53 -2.77
CA LYS A 181 -4.45 19.65 -4.21
C LYS A 181 -3.53 18.67 -4.93
N VAL A 182 -4.11 17.91 -5.84
CA VAL A 182 -3.43 16.98 -6.77
C VAL A 182 -3.96 17.26 -8.19
N PRO A 183 -3.34 16.73 -9.27
CA PRO A 183 -3.85 16.93 -10.63
C PRO A 183 -5.33 16.55 -10.83
N ALA A 184 -5.82 15.52 -10.14
CA ALA A 184 -7.22 15.08 -10.20
C ALA A 184 -8.21 16.02 -9.50
N GLY A 185 -7.75 16.98 -8.69
CA GLY A 185 -8.62 17.93 -7.98
C GLY A 185 -8.15 18.29 -6.57
N GLU A 186 -9.08 18.82 -5.77
CA GLU A 186 -8.87 19.15 -4.36
C GLU A 186 -9.67 18.19 -3.48
N PHE A 187 -9.03 17.67 -2.44
CA PHE A 187 -9.59 16.64 -1.57
C PHE A 187 -9.27 16.92 -0.10
N ASP A 188 -10.19 16.55 0.78
CA ASP A 188 -9.88 16.34 2.17
C ASP A 188 -9.19 14.96 2.29
N ALA A 189 -8.10 14.88 3.01
CA ALA A 189 -7.22 13.73 3.05
C ALA A 189 -6.83 13.33 4.46
N ILE A 190 -6.67 12.02 4.67
CA ILE A 190 -6.08 11.41 5.85
C ILE A 190 -4.66 11.00 5.48
N VAL A 191 -3.70 11.43 6.28
CA VAL A 191 -2.28 11.12 6.08
C VAL A 191 -1.86 10.00 7.00
N VAL A 192 -1.32 8.94 6.42
CA VAL A 192 -0.80 7.78 7.15
C VAL A 192 0.68 7.57 6.86
N ARG A 193 1.38 6.99 7.82
CA ARG A 193 2.79 6.58 7.71
C ARG A 193 2.91 5.08 7.86
N PRO A 194 3.15 4.33 6.78
CA PRO A 194 3.51 2.93 6.87
C PRO A 194 4.98 2.76 7.27
N ALA A 195 5.27 1.70 8.01
CA ALA A 195 6.64 1.27 8.32
C ALA A 195 6.73 -0.26 8.24
N ILE A 196 7.50 -0.74 7.27
CA ILE A 196 7.78 -2.16 7.05
C ILE A 196 9.28 -2.39 7.26
N LYS A 197 9.65 -3.47 7.93
CA LYS A 197 11.06 -3.88 8.08
C LYS A 197 11.63 -4.39 6.76
N SER A 198 11.86 -3.49 5.81
CA SER A 198 12.41 -3.83 4.49
C SER A 198 13.27 -2.67 3.97
N LYS A 199 14.03 -2.94 2.90
CA LYS A 199 14.61 -1.87 2.07
C LYS A 199 13.59 -1.55 0.98
N GLY A 200 13.09 -0.34 0.90
CA GLY A 200 12.10 0.05 -0.11
C GLY A 200 11.33 1.30 0.28
N ILE A 201 10.35 1.64 -0.54
CA ILE A 201 9.57 2.87 -0.41
C ILE A 201 8.76 2.96 0.89
N PHE A 202 8.47 1.84 1.55
CA PHE A 202 7.78 1.78 2.83
C PHE A 202 8.70 1.38 4.00
N SER A 203 10.01 1.47 3.83
CA SER A 203 10.94 1.25 4.94
C SER A 203 10.77 2.33 6.01
N ALA A 204 11.09 2.02 7.27
CA ALA A 204 11.05 3.01 8.34
C ALA A 204 11.95 4.23 8.04
N ASP A 205 13.09 4.01 7.38
CA ASP A 205 14.04 5.06 7.02
C ASP A 205 13.55 5.96 5.88
N SER A 206 12.66 5.48 5.02
CA SER A 206 12.12 6.24 3.90
C SER A 206 11.15 7.34 4.33
N LYS A 207 10.62 7.26 5.57
CA LYS A 207 9.61 8.18 6.12
C LYS A 207 8.45 8.40 5.15
N ALA A 208 8.00 7.31 4.51
CA ALA A 208 6.92 7.37 3.53
C ALA A 208 5.65 7.92 4.18
N GLU A 209 4.92 8.76 3.44
CA GLU A 209 3.58 9.20 3.79
C GLU A 209 2.64 8.91 2.63
N ILE A 210 1.42 8.47 2.96
CA ILE A 210 0.36 8.22 1.99
C ILE A 210 -0.85 9.05 2.39
N TRP A 211 -1.44 9.75 1.42
CA TRP A 211 -2.67 10.52 1.57
C TRP A 211 -3.82 9.72 0.96
N PHE A 212 -4.78 9.34 1.79
CA PHE A 212 -6.04 8.77 1.34
C PHE A 212 -7.16 9.80 1.41
N SER A 213 -8.13 9.75 0.49
CA SER A 213 -9.31 10.63 0.58
C SER A 213 -10.09 10.35 1.87
N ASP A 214 -10.57 11.43 2.52
CA ASP A 214 -11.37 11.33 3.75
C ASP A 214 -12.85 11.12 3.42
N ASP A 215 -13.12 10.08 2.64
CA ASP A 215 -14.45 9.63 2.21
C ASP A 215 -14.53 8.09 2.22
N SER A 216 -15.65 7.55 1.79
CA SER A 216 -15.88 6.09 1.74
C SER A 216 -15.02 5.35 0.71
N LEU A 217 -14.44 6.04 -0.26
CA LEU A 217 -13.62 5.43 -1.32
C LEU A 217 -12.16 5.27 -0.92
N ARG A 218 -11.67 6.07 0.05
CA ARG A 218 -10.28 6.00 0.51
C ARG A 218 -9.28 5.94 -0.65
N LEU A 219 -9.47 6.77 -1.68
CA LEU A 219 -8.57 6.82 -2.84
C LEU A 219 -7.17 7.24 -2.39
N MET A 220 -6.14 6.57 -2.84
CA MET A 220 -4.77 7.06 -2.66
C MET A 220 -4.58 8.31 -3.51
N LEU A 221 -4.52 9.47 -2.87
CA LEU A 221 -4.39 10.78 -3.54
C LEU A 221 -2.94 11.15 -3.82
N ARG A 222 -2.06 10.81 -2.88
CA ARG A 222 -0.62 11.09 -2.96
C ARG A 222 0.16 10.05 -2.17
N MET A 223 1.35 9.75 -2.63
CA MET A 223 2.37 9.02 -1.87
C MET A 223 3.68 9.80 -1.97
N LYS A 224 4.40 9.94 -0.87
CA LYS A 224 5.78 10.43 -0.82
C LYS A 224 6.67 9.44 -0.12
N SER A 225 7.89 9.26 -0.61
CA SER A 225 8.89 8.41 0.00
C SER A 225 10.29 8.95 -0.26
N GLY A 226 11.14 8.92 0.74
CA GLY A 226 12.56 9.26 0.60
C GLY A 226 13.30 8.19 -0.19
N LEU A 227 14.08 8.62 -1.17
CA LEU A 227 15.05 7.82 -1.91
C LEU A 227 16.46 8.34 -1.62
N PRO A 228 17.53 7.55 -1.84
CA PRO A 228 18.90 8.02 -1.64
C PRO A 228 19.27 9.28 -2.42
N PHE A 229 18.59 9.52 -3.55
CA PHE A 229 18.84 10.65 -4.46
C PHE A 229 17.71 11.69 -4.49
N GLY A 230 16.74 11.62 -3.58
CA GLY A 230 15.65 12.60 -3.52
C GLY A 230 14.35 12.04 -2.98
N THR A 231 13.25 12.73 -3.24
CA THR A 231 11.92 12.33 -2.82
C THR A 231 11.10 11.87 -4.03
N LEU A 232 10.68 10.60 -4.01
CA LEU A 232 9.65 10.10 -4.93
C LEU A 232 8.28 10.63 -4.48
N GLN A 233 7.49 11.10 -5.42
CA GLN A 233 6.10 11.51 -5.19
C GLN A 233 5.21 10.98 -6.32
N LEU A 234 4.15 10.29 -5.94
CA LEU A 234 3.03 9.97 -6.83
C LEU A 234 1.86 10.89 -6.47
N GLU A 235 1.22 11.49 -7.48
CA GLU A 235 0.03 12.34 -7.30
C GLU A 235 -1.08 11.87 -8.23
N LEU A 236 -2.26 11.64 -7.66
CA LEU A 236 -3.43 11.18 -8.41
C LEU A 236 -3.78 12.20 -9.50
N LYS A 237 -3.88 11.71 -10.74
CA LYS A 237 -4.13 12.51 -11.94
C LYS A 237 -5.48 12.21 -12.56
N ASP A 238 -5.83 10.92 -12.69
CA ASP A 238 -7.08 10.49 -13.29
C ASP A 238 -7.73 9.39 -12.45
N ILE A 239 -9.07 9.38 -12.39
CA ILE A 239 -9.88 8.45 -11.63
C ILE A 239 -10.92 7.80 -12.54
N ASN A 240 -10.85 6.47 -12.67
CA ASN A 240 -11.95 5.65 -13.15
C ASN A 240 -12.39 4.74 -12.00
N ARG A 241 -13.64 4.86 -11.55
CA ARG A 241 -14.18 4.13 -10.39
C ARG A 241 -14.64 2.71 -10.70
N GLY A 242 -14.56 2.29 -11.97
CA GLY A 242 -15.04 0.97 -12.38
C GLY A 242 -16.54 0.76 -12.08
N GLY A 243 -16.85 -0.35 -11.43
CA GLY A 243 -18.24 -0.73 -11.10
C GLY A 243 -18.82 -0.09 -9.84
N LEU A 244 -18.09 0.79 -9.12
CA LEU A 244 -18.64 1.52 -7.98
C LEU A 244 -19.69 2.53 -8.48
N ARG A 245 -20.94 2.34 -8.05
CA ARG A 245 -22.01 3.34 -8.25
C ARG A 245 -21.89 4.41 -7.17
N GLU A 246 -22.24 5.63 -7.52
CA GLU A 246 -22.38 6.76 -6.58
C GLU A 246 -23.45 6.48 -5.53
#